data_9183be624b6ba31cbfb50164aa57de1f
#
_entry.id   9183be624b6ba31cbfb50164aa57de1f
#
_cell.length_a   1.000
_cell.length_b   1.000
_cell.length_c   1.000
_cell.angle_alpha   90.00
_cell.angle_beta   90.00
_cell.angle_gamma   90.00
#
_symmetry.space_group_name_H-M   'P 1'
#
loop_
_entity.id
_entity.type
_entity.pdbx_description
1 polymer ?
#
loop_
_entity_poly.entity_id
_entity_poly.type
_entity_poly.pdbx_seq_one_letter_code
_entity_poly.pdbx_strand_id
1 'polypeptide(L)'
;MPQRVVVNLYTDDTTVYLCETDSYTDLQCILSCWCLASWAHFNLEKTEIIPIRRTEHRARVVSTRCIHPSDPPLHPDVRITVDGHPVRCLGAWIGNDLRECTPWNPVLDKVRSTLKKWSKASPSLDAKGYMVQMFAGGMTQFLTKAQNMPREIESALALTIREFIWNSNAPTISLRCFYAPKCEGGINLLDILA
;
A
#
# COMPACT_ATOMS: atom_id res chain seq x y z
N MET A 1 -9.19 33.27 1.48
CA MET A 1 -9.82 32.04 1.98
C MET A 1 -9.75 30.98 0.89
N PRO A 2 -9.35 29.75 1.19
CA PRO A 2 -9.34 28.69 0.20
C PRO A 2 -10.73 28.45 -0.37
N GLN A 3 -10.86 28.40 -1.69
CA GLN A 3 -12.17 28.22 -2.34
C GLN A 3 -12.77 26.83 -2.11
N ARG A 4 -11.94 25.83 -1.86
CA ARG A 4 -12.35 24.44 -1.55
C ARG A 4 -11.19 23.67 -0.95
N VAL A 5 -11.24 23.37 0.33
CA VAL A 5 -10.34 22.44 0.98
C VAL A 5 -11.00 21.05 1.00
N VAL A 6 -10.32 20.03 0.53
CA VAL A 6 -10.77 18.64 0.65
C VAL A 6 -9.99 18.01 1.79
N VAL A 7 -10.70 17.54 2.80
CA VAL A 7 -10.13 16.89 3.98
C VAL A 7 -10.74 15.50 4.10
N ASN A 8 -9.91 14.48 4.17
CA ASN A 8 -10.32 13.13 4.47
C ASN A 8 -9.85 12.77 5.88
N LEU A 9 -10.79 12.38 6.73
CA LEU A 9 -10.54 11.96 8.10
C LEU A 9 -10.84 10.46 8.21
N TYR A 10 -9.90 9.71 8.74
CA TYR A 10 -10.10 8.29 9.03
C TYR A 10 -9.48 7.98 10.40
N THR A 11 -10.31 7.85 11.41
CA THR A 11 -9.92 7.69 12.81
C THR A 11 -9.01 8.84 13.26
N ASP A 12 -7.72 8.58 13.39
CA ASP A 12 -6.65 9.50 13.76
C ASP A 12 -5.85 10.05 12.56
N ASP A 13 -5.97 9.40 11.40
CA ASP A 13 -5.28 9.83 10.18
C ASP A 13 -6.06 10.96 9.48
N THR A 14 -5.36 12.06 9.20
CA THR A 14 -5.92 13.23 8.50
C THR A 14 -5.15 13.46 7.20
N THR A 15 -5.85 13.49 6.07
CA THR A 15 -5.30 13.83 4.77
C THR A 15 -5.93 15.11 4.25
N VAL A 16 -5.11 16.10 3.94
CA VAL A 16 -5.55 17.40 3.42
C VAL A 16 -4.99 17.62 2.03
N TYR A 17 -5.84 18.03 1.11
CA TYR A 17 -5.47 18.39 -0.25
C TYR A 17 -5.46 19.92 -0.37
N LEU A 18 -4.27 20.48 -0.63
CA LEU A 18 -4.07 21.91 -0.86
C LEU A 18 -4.02 22.22 -2.35
N CYS A 19 -4.74 23.26 -2.77
CA CYS A 19 -4.63 23.81 -4.11
C CYS A 19 -3.43 24.78 -4.21
N GLU A 20 -3.13 25.22 -5.43
CA GLU A 20 -2.00 26.12 -5.69
C GLU A 20 -2.10 27.48 -4.95
N THR A 21 -3.34 27.91 -4.71
CA THR A 21 -3.64 29.20 -4.04
C THR A 21 -3.71 29.08 -2.53
N ASP A 22 -3.64 27.87 -1.99
CA ASP A 22 -3.79 27.65 -0.57
C ASP A 22 -2.43 27.78 0.13
N SER A 23 -2.44 28.42 1.30
CA SER A 23 -1.26 28.57 2.15
C SER A 23 -1.20 27.44 3.18
N TYR A 24 -0.02 26.86 3.35
CA TYR A 24 0.23 25.91 4.43
C TYR A 24 0.16 26.57 5.81
N THR A 25 0.50 27.86 5.89
CA THR A 25 0.39 28.63 7.13
C THR A 25 -1.05 28.78 7.58
N ASP A 26 -1.99 29.02 6.65
CA ASP A 26 -3.42 29.05 6.95
C ASP A 26 -3.92 27.68 7.48
N LEU A 27 -3.48 26.59 6.83
CA LEU A 27 -3.78 25.25 7.32
C LEU A 27 -3.25 25.03 8.74
N GLN A 28 -2.03 25.42 9.02
CA GLN A 28 -1.46 25.28 10.37
C GLN A 28 -2.24 26.08 11.42
N CYS A 29 -2.73 27.28 11.11
CA CYS A 29 -3.59 28.05 11.99
C CYS A 29 -4.89 27.31 12.30
N ILE A 30 -5.54 26.75 11.26
CA ILE A 30 -6.78 25.96 11.42
C ILE A 30 -6.52 24.73 12.29
N LEU A 31 -5.46 23.96 12.00
CA LEU A 31 -5.10 22.76 12.76
C LEU A 31 -4.75 23.10 14.23
N SER A 32 -4.07 24.23 14.46
CA SER A 32 -3.75 24.70 15.82
C SER A 32 -5.02 25.04 16.61
N CYS A 33 -5.96 25.74 16.01
CA CYS A 33 -7.26 26.02 16.63
C CYS A 33 -8.01 24.72 16.94
N TRP A 34 -7.97 23.75 16.03
CA TRP A 34 -8.61 22.45 16.26
C TRP A 34 -7.94 21.67 17.40
N CYS A 35 -6.61 21.68 17.47
CA CYS A 35 -5.87 21.08 18.57
C CYS A 35 -6.23 21.68 19.94
N LEU A 36 -6.35 23.00 20.01
CA LEU A 36 -6.78 23.70 21.24
C LEU A 36 -8.19 23.30 21.68
N ALA A 37 -9.10 23.11 20.72
CA ALA A 37 -10.47 22.74 21.02
C ALA A 37 -10.64 21.25 21.37
N SER A 38 -9.85 20.37 20.78
CA SER A 38 -9.99 18.91 20.89
C SER A 38 -9.00 18.25 21.88
N TRP A 39 -7.99 18.98 22.35
CA TRP A 39 -6.86 18.43 23.12
C TRP A 39 -6.04 17.39 22.35
N ALA A 40 -6.26 17.24 21.05
CA ALA A 40 -5.46 16.38 20.19
C ALA A 40 -4.18 17.09 19.71
N HIS A 41 -3.19 16.35 19.31
CA HIS A 41 -1.93 16.88 18.78
C HIS A 41 -1.57 16.16 17.47
N PHE A 42 -1.23 16.91 16.43
CA PHE A 42 -0.65 16.34 15.22
C PHE A 42 0.83 16.03 15.43
N ASN A 43 1.25 14.85 15.00
CA ASN A 43 2.64 14.45 15.06
C ASN A 43 3.39 14.95 13.81
N LEU A 44 4.25 15.95 13.98
CA LEU A 44 5.03 16.54 12.89
C LEU A 44 6.01 15.54 12.26
N GLU A 45 6.64 14.67 13.04
CA GLU A 45 7.58 13.65 12.54
C GLU A 45 6.90 12.60 11.66
N LYS A 46 5.59 12.36 11.88
CA LYS A 46 4.77 11.49 11.03
C LYS A 46 4.04 12.22 9.91
N THR A 47 4.14 13.55 9.88
CA THR A 47 3.51 14.34 8.83
C THR A 47 4.33 14.23 7.55
N GLU A 48 3.69 13.79 6.49
CA GLU A 48 4.30 13.62 5.18
C GLU A 48 3.58 14.49 4.16
N ILE A 49 4.35 15.19 3.33
CA ILE A 49 3.83 16.04 2.26
C ILE A 49 4.22 15.43 0.93
N ILE A 50 3.23 15.19 0.09
CA ILE A 50 3.41 14.66 -1.27
C ILE A 50 3.15 15.83 -2.25
N PRO A 51 4.19 16.46 -2.82
CA PRO A 51 4.00 17.48 -3.85
C PRO A 51 3.40 16.83 -5.10
N ILE A 52 2.24 17.32 -5.55
CA ILE A 52 1.57 16.84 -6.76
C ILE A 52 1.71 17.91 -7.82
N ARG A 53 1.82 17.59 -9.09
CA ARG A 53 1.89 18.42 -10.29
C ARG A 53 3.08 18.05 -11.19
N ARG A 54 3.55 19.05 -11.98
CA ARG A 54 4.69 18.92 -12.88
C ARG A 54 6.00 18.72 -12.08
N THR A 55 6.93 18.05 -12.68
CA THR A 55 8.25 17.72 -12.08
C THR A 55 8.97 18.94 -11.55
N GLU A 56 8.90 20.09 -12.28
CA GLU A 56 9.56 21.34 -11.86
C GLU A 56 8.96 21.87 -10.55
N HIS A 57 7.64 21.78 -10.40
CA HIS A 57 6.97 22.21 -9.17
C HIS A 57 7.37 21.31 -8.01
N ARG A 58 7.35 19.98 -8.21
CA ARG A 58 7.74 19.01 -7.19
C ARG A 58 9.19 19.23 -6.73
N ALA A 59 10.10 19.36 -7.70
CA ALA A 59 11.52 19.64 -7.40
C ALA A 59 11.71 20.96 -6.65
N ARG A 60 10.95 22.01 -7.00
CA ARG A 60 10.96 23.29 -6.28
C ARG A 60 10.53 23.10 -4.82
N VAL A 61 9.39 22.44 -4.57
CA VAL A 61 8.89 22.24 -3.20
C VAL A 61 9.88 21.43 -2.37
N VAL A 62 10.51 20.40 -2.95
CA VAL A 62 11.55 19.61 -2.26
C VAL A 62 12.78 20.46 -1.92
N SER A 63 13.25 21.28 -2.86
CA SER A 63 14.48 22.08 -2.67
C SER A 63 14.29 23.29 -1.75
N THR A 64 13.17 24.01 -1.91
CA THR A 64 12.89 25.22 -1.12
C THR A 64 12.19 24.94 0.20
N ARG A 65 11.56 23.76 0.33
CA ARG A 65 10.66 23.40 1.42
C ARG A 65 9.46 24.34 1.56
N CYS A 66 9.11 25.10 0.53
CA CYS A 66 7.97 26.01 0.52
C CYS A 66 6.86 25.46 -0.39
N ILE A 67 5.66 25.27 0.15
CA ILE A 67 4.48 24.82 -0.62
C ILE A 67 4.04 25.98 -1.52
N HIS A 68 3.74 27.13 -0.92
CA HIS A 68 3.42 28.36 -1.65
C HIS A 68 4.62 29.32 -1.59
N PRO A 69 4.86 30.14 -2.64
CA PRO A 69 5.98 31.07 -2.65
C PRO A 69 5.99 32.10 -1.51
N SER A 70 4.84 32.42 -0.95
CA SER A 70 4.70 33.35 0.18
C SER A 70 4.82 32.68 1.55
N ASP A 71 4.82 31.36 1.61
CA ASP A 71 4.91 30.62 2.87
C ASP A 71 6.36 30.52 3.35
N PRO A 72 6.58 30.49 4.67
CA PRO A 72 7.88 30.14 5.21
C PRO A 72 8.22 28.67 4.89
N PRO A 73 9.51 28.32 4.91
CA PRO A 73 9.93 26.92 4.75
C PRO A 73 9.28 26.03 5.81
N LEU A 74 8.89 24.84 5.39
CA LEU A 74 8.34 23.80 6.27
C LEU A 74 9.32 23.42 7.38
N HIS A 75 8.79 23.07 8.55
CA HIS A 75 9.60 22.59 9.67
C HIS A 75 10.50 21.42 9.24
N PRO A 76 11.77 21.33 9.70
CA PRO A 76 12.70 20.27 9.32
C PRO A 76 12.16 18.86 9.54
N ASP A 77 11.37 18.62 10.59
CA ASP A 77 10.81 17.33 10.94
C ASP A 77 9.69 16.87 9.99
N VAL A 78 9.07 17.80 9.26
CA VAL A 78 8.06 17.46 8.25
C VAL A 78 8.74 16.83 7.03
N ARG A 79 8.37 15.60 6.70
CA ARG A 79 8.93 14.90 5.56
C ARG A 79 8.26 15.33 4.26
N ILE A 80 9.06 15.75 3.29
CA ILE A 80 8.60 15.99 1.91
C ILE A 80 9.00 14.80 1.05
N THR A 81 8.02 14.18 0.41
CA THR A 81 8.24 13.00 -0.41
C THR A 81 8.83 13.38 -1.76
N VAL A 82 9.87 12.67 -2.16
CA VAL A 82 10.53 12.81 -3.47
C VAL A 82 9.93 11.79 -4.45
N ASP A 83 10.02 12.08 -5.75
CA ASP A 83 9.60 11.16 -6.80
C ASP A 83 10.27 9.78 -6.65
N GLY A 84 9.53 8.73 -6.90
CA GLY A 84 9.98 7.35 -6.74
C GLY A 84 9.94 6.81 -5.29
N HIS A 85 9.63 7.64 -4.30
CA HIS A 85 9.53 7.21 -2.90
C HIS A 85 8.06 7.15 -2.47
N PRO A 86 7.53 5.96 -2.14
CA PRO A 86 6.15 5.82 -1.72
C PRO A 86 5.94 6.24 -0.26
N VAL A 87 4.78 6.83 0.00
CA VAL A 87 4.22 7.09 1.33
C VAL A 87 3.10 6.10 1.57
N ARG A 88 3.04 5.54 2.76
CA ARG A 88 1.96 4.65 3.15
C ARG A 88 0.79 5.43 3.73
N CYS A 89 -0.35 5.40 3.04
CA CYS A 89 -1.58 6.03 3.47
C CYS A 89 -2.70 4.98 3.56
N LEU A 90 -3.27 4.79 4.74
CA LEU A 90 -4.36 3.82 5.00
C LEU A 90 -4.10 2.40 4.42
N GLY A 91 -2.84 1.97 4.44
CA GLY A 91 -2.44 0.66 3.93
C GLY A 91 -2.09 0.62 2.44
N ALA A 92 -2.47 1.63 1.67
CA ALA A 92 -2.03 1.82 0.28
C ALA A 92 -0.73 2.63 0.20
N TRP A 93 -0.07 2.60 -0.93
CA TRP A 93 1.16 3.34 -1.18
C TRP A 93 0.90 4.44 -2.22
N ILE A 94 1.16 5.68 -1.85
CA ILE A 94 0.91 6.86 -2.68
C ILE A 94 2.23 7.58 -2.92
N GLY A 95 2.40 8.13 -4.12
CA GLY A 95 3.58 8.93 -4.48
C GLY A 95 3.62 9.19 -5.98
N ASN A 96 4.60 9.98 -6.41
CA ASN A 96 4.82 10.27 -7.83
C ASN A 96 5.87 9.31 -8.39
N ASP A 97 5.72 8.96 -9.67
CA ASP A 97 6.66 8.14 -10.45
C ASP A 97 7.06 6.82 -9.74
N LEU A 98 6.09 6.20 -9.04
CA LEU A 98 6.27 4.91 -8.40
C LEU A 98 6.28 3.78 -9.43
N ARG A 99 7.18 2.83 -9.26
CA ARG A 99 7.07 1.55 -9.98
C ARG A 99 5.92 0.76 -9.38
N GLU A 100 5.01 0.27 -10.21
CA GLU A 100 3.81 -0.47 -9.79
C GLU A 100 4.11 -1.66 -8.86
N CYS A 101 5.25 -2.32 -9.05
CA CYS A 101 5.65 -3.47 -8.22
C CYS A 101 6.22 -3.09 -6.86
N THR A 102 6.68 -1.86 -6.64
CA THR A 102 7.36 -1.45 -5.40
C THR A 102 6.52 -1.71 -4.14
N PRO A 103 5.22 -1.37 -4.10
CA PRO A 103 4.36 -1.64 -2.95
C PRO A 103 4.14 -3.13 -2.67
N TRP A 104 4.30 -3.97 -3.69
CA TRP A 104 4.02 -5.40 -3.64
C TRP A 104 5.17 -6.25 -3.12
N ASN A 105 6.42 -5.80 -3.29
CA ASN A 105 7.58 -6.57 -2.88
C ASN A 105 7.53 -7.02 -1.41
N PRO A 106 7.24 -6.15 -0.43
CA PRO A 106 7.15 -6.56 0.97
C PRO A 106 6.02 -7.58 1.23
N VAL A 107 4.91 -7.46 0.50
CA VAL A 107 3.78 -8.38 0.61
C VAL A 107 4.15 -9.75 0.07
N LEU A 108 4.75 -9.79 -1.12
CA LEU A 108 5.21 -11.02 -1.77
C LEU A 108 6.25 -11.76 -0.90
N ASP A 109 7.21 -11.04 -0.33
CA ASP A 109 8.23 -11.62 0.56
C ASP A 109 7.60 -12.17 1.85
N LYS A 110 6.60 -11.47 2.40
CA LYS A 110 5.86 -11.94 3.56
C LYS A 110 5.06 -13.20 3.25
N VAL A 111 4.37 -13.27 2.11
CA VAL A 111 3.65 -14.48 1.68
C VAL A 111 4.64 -15.63 1.51
N ARG A 112 5.74 -15.43 0.77
CA ARG A 112 6.78 -16.46 0.55
C ARG A 112 7.34 -16.98 1.86
N SER A 113 7.74 -16.10 2.77
CA SER A 113 8.31 -16.48 4.06
C SER A 113 7.31 -17.24 4.93
N THR A 114 6.03 -16.84 4.89
CA THR A 114 4.96 -17.50 5.64
C THR A 114 4.69 -18.90 5.11
N LEU A 115 4.47 -19.05 3.80
CA LEU A 115 4.25 -20.36 3.19
C LEU A 115 5.45 -21.29 3.38
N LYS A 116 6.70 -20.76 3.28
CA LYS A 116 7.91 -21.53 3.57
C LYS A 116 7.99 -22.01 5.03
N LYS A 117 7.51 -21.22 6.00
CA LYS A 117 7.42 -21.67 7.40
C LYS A 117 6.45 -22.83 7.55
N TRP A 118 5.27 -22.73 6.94
CA TRP A 118 4.24 -23.75 7.02
C TRP A 118 4.59 -25.02 6.26
N SER A 119 5.36 -24.96 5.18
CA SER A 119 5.81 -26.15 4.45
C SER A 119 6.62 -27.12 5.32
N LYS A 120 7.32 -26.60 6.35
CA LYS A 120 8.09 -27.43 7.30
C LYS A 120 7.22 -28.39 8.13
N ALA A 121 5.96 -28.07 8.33
CA ALA A 121 5.00 -28.91 9.06
C ALA A 121 4.38 -30.01 8.19
N SER A 122 4.79 -30.13 6.93
CA SER A 122 4.25 -31.12 5.97
C SER A 122 2.72 -31.18 5.94
N PRO A 123 2.03 -30.05 5.74
CA PRO A 123 0.58 -29.99 5.79
C PRO A 123 -0.07 -30.85 4.69
N SER A 124 -1.25 -31.39 4.97
CA SER A 124 -2.06 -32.09 3.97
C SER A 124 -2.45 -31.16 2.82
N LEU A 125 -2.88 -31.70 1.70
CA LEU A 125 -3.25 -30.90 0.52
C LEU A 125 -4.44 -29.95 0.83
N ASP A 126 -5.45 -30.41 1.56
CA ASP A 126 -6.55 -29.56 2.01
C ASP A 126 -6.06 -28.42 2.91
N ALA A 127 -5.18 -28.72 3.87
CA ALA A 127 -4.60 -27.71 4.73
C ALA A 127 -3.80 -26.65 3.93
N LYS A 128 -3.08 -27.08 2.89
CA LYS A 128 -2.38 -26.16 1.99
C LYS A 128 -3.35 -25.22 1.26
N GLY A 129 -4.51 -25.72 0.80
CA GLY A 129 -5.55 -24.89 0.19
C GLY A 129 -6.02 -23.78 1.14
N TYR A 130 -6.33 -24.10 2.38
CA TYR A 130 -6.72 -23.09 3.39
C TYR A 130 -5.59 -22.11 3.71
N MET A 131 -4.35 -22.58 3.79
CA MET A 131 -3.19 -21.71 4.02
C MET A 131 -2.98 -20.72 2.89
N VAL A 132 -3.12 -21.15 1.63
CA VAL A 132 -3.04 -20.26 0.47
C VAL A 132 -4.14 -19.21 0.53
N GLN A 133 -5.38 -19.62 0.82
CA GLN A 133 -6.48 -18.66 0.93
C GLN A 133 -6.28 -17.66 2.07
N MET A 134 -5.83 -18.11 3.24
CA MET A 134 -5.61 -17.26 4.40
C MET A 134 -4.42 -16.32 4.20
N PHE A 135 -3.29 -16.82 3.75
CA PHE A 135 -2.05 -16.04 3.70
C PHE A 135 -1.85 -15.34 2.36
N ALA A 136 -1.98 -16.04 1.23
CA ALA A 136 -1.85 -15.38 -0.06
C ALA A 136 -3.06 -14.47 -0.34
N GLY A 137 -4.28 -15.00 -0.26
CA GLY A 137 -5.49 -14.22 -0.47
C GLY A 137 -5.66 -13.10 0.55
N GLY A 138 -5.59 -13.40 1.84
CA GLY A 138 -5.81 -12.41 2.90
C GLY A 138 -4.79 -11.27 2.91
N MET A 139 -3.51 -11.53 2.61
CA MET A 139 -2.48 -10.50 2.59
C MET A 139 -2.51 -9.64 1.33
N THR A 140 -3.04 -10.14 0.21
CA THR A 140 -3.05 -9.42 -1.07
C THR A 140 -4.36 -8.69 -1.34
N GLN A 141 -5.48 -9.16 -0.80
CA GLN A 141 -6.83 -8.70 -1.14
C GLN A 141 -7.01 -7.18 -1.02
N PHE A 142 -6.54 -6.59 0.09
CA PHE A 142 -6.69 -5.15 0.30
C PHE A 142 -5.90 -4.36 -0.74
N LEU A 143 -4.63 -4.72 -0.94
CA LEU A 143 -3.75 -3.99 -1.86
C LEU A 143 -4.20 -4.16 -3.31
N THR A 144 -4.71 -5.35 -3.69
CA THR A 144 -5.31 -5.59 -5.00
C THR A 144 -6.48 -4.65 -5.26
N LYS A 145 -7.37 -4.47 -4.28
CA LYS A 145 -8.51 -3.55 -4.40
C LYS A 145 -8.09 -2.08 -4.44
N ALA A 146 -7.05 -1.71 -3.68
CA ALA A 146 -6.62 -0.32 -3.57
C ALA A 146 -5.75 0.13 -4.75
N GLN A 147 -4.90 -0.74 -5.30
CA GLN A 147 -3.86 -0.38 -6.27
C GLN A 147 -3.75 -1.30 -7.48
N ASN A 148 -4.65 -2.26 -7.63
CA ASN A 148 -4.56 -3.37 -8.59
C ASN A 148 -3.28 -4.21 -8.41
N MET A 149 -3.25 -5.41 -8.95
CA MET A 149 -2.07 -6.27 -8.90
C MET A 149 -1.37 -6.26 -10.26
N PRO A 150 -0.09 -5.86 -10.34
CA PRO A 150 0.68 -5.96 -11.57
C PRO A 150 0.85 -7.42 -12.02
N ARG A 151 0.82 -7.69 -13.32
CA ARG A 151 0.96 -9.05 -13.88
C ARG A 151 2.23 -9.78 -13.45
N GLU A 152 3.31 -9.04 -13.21
CA GLU A 152 4.56 -9.62 -12.70
C GLU A 152 4.39 -10.19 -11.29
N ILE A 153 3.63 -9.48 -10.44
CA ILE A 153 3.33 -9.92 -9.07
C ILE A 153 2.35 -11.08 -9.08
N GLU A 154 1.32 -11.04 -9.93
CA GLU A 154 0.38 -12.17 -10.13
C GLU A 154 1.14 -13.44 -10.51
N SER A 155 2.04 -13.36 -11.50
CA SER A 155 2.85 -14.48 -11.95
C SER A 155 3.78 -15.01 -10.84
N ALA A 156 4.43 -14.10 -10.10
CA ALA A 156 5.33 -14.46 -9.00
C ALA A 156 4.57 -15.11 -7.84
N LEU A 157 3.36 -14.66 -7.56
CA LEU A 157 2.50 -15.20 -6.52
C LEU A 157 1.95 -16.57 -6.92
N ALA A 158 1.49 -16.73 -8.17
CA ALA A 158 1.06 -18.01 -8.73
C ALA A 158 2.18 -19.07 -8.68
N LEU A 159 3.41 -18.66 -9.01
CA LEU A 159 4.58 -19.53 -8.89
C LEU A 159 4.83 -19.93 -7.43
N THR A 160 4.78 -18.98 -6.50
CA THR A 160 4.97 -19.23 -5.07
C THR A 160 3.92 -20.21 -4.51
N ILE A 161 2.66 -20.07 -4.92
CA ILE A 161 1.58 -21.00 -4.55
C ILE A 161 1.85 -22.39 -5.13
N ARG A 162 2.23 -22.46 -6.39
CA ARG A 162 2.56 -23.71 -7.07
C ARG A 162 3.69 -24.45 -6.32
N GLU A 163 4.79 -23.76 -6.01
CA GLU A 163 5.91 -24.34 -5.26
C GLU A 163 5.48 -24.85 -3.88
N PHE A 164 4.62 -24.13 -3.18
CA PHE A 164 4.09 -24.54 -1.89
C PHE A 164 3.19 -25.79 -2.00
N ILE A 165 2.30 -25.87 -2.99
CA ILE A 165 1.41 -27.01 -3.19
C ILE A 165 2.22 -28.29 -3.44
N TRP A 166 3.24 -28.25 -4.31
CA TRP A 166 4.04 -29.41 -4.69
C TRP A 166 5.31 -29.61 -3.87
N ASN A 167 5.56 -28.81 -2.81
CA ASN A 167 6.81 -28.84 -2.05
C ASN A 167 8.06 -28.72 -2.97
N SER A 168 7.98 -27.86 -3.97
CA SER A 168 9.01 -27.69 -5.02
C SER A 168 9.28 -28.92 -5.89
N ASN A 169 8.48 -29.98 -5.79
CA ASN A 169 8.56 -31.13 -6.69
C ASN A 169 7.88 -30.85 -8.03
N ALA A 170 8.15 -31.72 -9.01
CA ALA A 170 7.44 -31.66 -10.29
C ALA A 170 5.92 -31.85 -10.09
N PRO A 171 5.08 -30.99 -10.70
CA PRO A 171 3.63 -31.12 -10.58
C PRO A 171 3.15 -32.39 -11.28
N THR A 172 2.41 -33.23 -10.57
CA THR A 172 1.82 -34.45 -11.10
C THR A 172 0.45 -34.22 -11.75
N ILE A 173 -0.24 -33.13 -11.36
CA ILE A 173 -1.58 -32.77 -11.81
C ILE A 173 -1.57 -31.26 -12.15
N SER A 174 -2.41 -30.82 -13.08
CA SER A 174 -2.57 -29.40 -13.38
C SER A 174 -3.11 -28.62 -12.17
N LEU A 175 -2.59 -27.46 -11.90
CA LEU A 175 -3.07 -26.56 -10.84
C LEU A 175 -4.57 -26.22 -11.02
N ARG A 176 -5.05 -26.18 -12.26
CA ARG A 176 -6.46 -25.97 -12.59
C ARG A 176 -7.41 -26.97 -11.93
N CYS A 177 -6.98 -28.23 -11.76
CA CYS A 177 -7.79 -29.22 -11.08
C CYS A 177 -8.03 -28.87 -9.60
N PHE A 178 -7.14 -28.11 -8.98
CA PHE A 178 -7.27 -27.70 -7.59
C PHE A 178 -8.15 -26.45 -7.40
N TYR A 179 -8.34 -25.65 -8.43
CA TYR A 179 -9.26 -24.51 -8.40
C TYR A 179 -10.73 -24.97 -8.37
N ALA A 180 -11.02 -26.14 -8.95
CA ALA A 180 -12.37 -26.70 -8.94
C ALA A 180 -12.91 -26.87 -7.51
N PRO A 181 -14.24 -26.74 -7.33
CA PRO A 181 -14.88 -26.97 -6.05
C PRO A 181 -14.72 -28.44 -5.58
N LYS A 182 -14.80 -28.66 -4.28
CA LYS A 182 -14.63 -30.00 -3.67
C LYS A 182 -15.60 -31.05 -4.21
N CYS A 183 -16.83 -30.66 -4.56
CA CYS A 183 -17.82 -31.55 -5.17
C CYS A 183 -17.43 -32.06 -6.57
N GLU A 184 -16.49 -31.36 -7.24
CA GLU A 184 -15.92 -31.74 -8.54
C GLU A 184 -14.53 -32.37 -8.44
N GLY A 185 -14.10 -32.70 -7.22
CA GLY A 185 -12.80 -33.33 -6.97
C GLY A 185 -11.63 -32.35 -6.81
N GLY A 186 -11.89 -31.06 -6.79
CA GLY A 186 -10.88 -30.03 -6.48
C GLY A 186 -10.72 -29.76 -4.97
N ILE A 187 -9.94 -28.78 -4.60
CA ILE A 187 -9.76 -28.33 -3.22
C ILE A 187 -10.19 -26.89 -3.00
N ASN A 188 -10.87 -26.29 -3.99
CA ASN A 188 -11.27 -24.89 -3.97
C ASN A 188 -10.07 -23.94 -3.71
N LEU A 189 -8.95 -24.23 -4.34
CA LEU A 189 -7.75 -23.42 -4.22
C LEU A 189 -8.02 -22.02 -4.80
N LEU A 190 -7.46 -20.99 -4.17
CA LEU A 190 -7.56 -19.62 -4.65
C LEU A 190 -6.91 -19.49 -6.04
N ASP A 191 -7.69 -19.11 -7.03
CA ASP A 191 -7.19 -18.69 -8.34
C ASP A 191 -6.89 -17.17 -8.30
N ILE A 192 -5.64 -16.80 -8.43
CA ILE A 192 -5.21 -15.39 -8.41
C ILE A 192 -5.29 -14.76 -9.79
N LEU A 193 -5.39 -15.59 -10.84
CA LEU A 193 -5.41 -15.15 -12.23
C LEU A 193 -6.83 -15.02 -12.79
N ALA A 194 -7.87 -15.32 -12.00
CA ALA A 194 -9.27 -15.30 -12.40
C ALA A 194 -9.92 -13.91 -12.38
#